data_14bf064546b24671073e09c04a4bd908
#
_entry.id   14bf064546b24671073e09c04a4bd908
#
_cell.length_a   1.000
_cell.length_b   1.000
_cell.length_c   1.000
_cell.angle_alpha   90.00
_cell.angle_beta   90.00
_cell.angle_gamma   90.00
#
_symmetry.space_group_name_H-M   'P 1'
#
loop_
_entity.id
_entity.type
_entity.pdbx_description
1 polymer ?
#
loop_
_entity_poly.entity_id
_entity_poly.type
_entity_poly.pdbx_seq_one_letter_code
_entity_poly.pdbx_strand_id
1 'polypeptide(L)'
;MAKERNAAELAAVAARVLAAMKGRGAYGRAKAVTQREIAATAGTNTRVLQEATAELVKQGVPIATTCGSPPGMFLAQTVTELQEYSEQLHARIVGNAVRLKGVRKMCREWLERMAVEPGGQRRLFV
;
A
#
# COMPACT_ATOMS: atom_id res chain seq x y z
N MET A 1 14.59 7.21 -14.33
CA MET A 1 14.53 5.81 -13.93
C MET A 1 14.71 5.67 -12.43
N ALA A 2 13.76 5.06 -11.75
CA ALA A 2 13.91 4.85 -10.32
C ALA A 2 15.02 3.84 -10.05
N LYS A 3 15.99 4.24 -9.27
CA LYS A 3 17.08 3.37 -8.88
C LYS A 3 16.59 2.46 -7.76
N GLU A 4 16.76 1.16 -7.94
CA GLU A 4 16.44 0.21 -6.88
C GLU A 4 17.42 0.40 -5.72
N ARG A 5 16.86 0.37 -4.51
CA ARG A 5 17.68 0.43 -3.30
C ARG A 5 18.33 -0.92 -3.06
N ASN A 6 19.60 -0.90 -2.67
CA ASN A 6 20.23 -2.14 -2.27
C ASN A 6 19.67 -2.63 -0.92
N ALA A 7 19.93 -3.89 -0.59
CA ALA A 7 19.39 -4.54 0.60
C ALA A 7 19.84 -3.82 1.89
N ALA A 8 21.06 -3.30 1.92
CA ALA A 8 21.58 -2.61 3.11
C ALA A 8 20.87 -1.28 3.34
N GLU A 9 20.62 -0.51 2.28
CA GLU A 9 19.86 0.75 2.37
C GLU A 9 18.43 0.50 2.85
N LEU A 10 17.78 -0.51 2.28
CA LEU A 10 16.42 -0.87 2.66
C LEU A 10 16.34 -1.34 4.11
N ALA A 11 17.30 -2.14 4.56
CA ALA A 11 17.37 -2.59 5.95
C ALA A 11 17.54 -1.43 6.91
N ALA A 12 18.38 -0.44 6.56
CA ALA A 12 18.59 0.75 7.38
C ALA A 12 17.32 1.58 7.50
N VAL A 13 16.60 1.78 6.39
CA VAL A 13 15.32 2.51 6.39
C VAL A 13 14.28 1.73 7.19
N ALA A 14 14.20 0.42 7.01
CA ALA A 14 13.25 -0.43 7.74
C ALA A 14 13.46 -0.32 9.25
N ALA A 15 14.70 -0.33 9.70
CA ALA A 15 15.02 -0.15 11.12
C ALA A 15 14.55 1.20 11.64
N ARG A 16 14.74 2.28 10.85
CA ARG A 16 14.28 3.61 11.24
C ARG A 16 12.75 3.70 11.28
N VAL A 17 12.07 3.06 10.33
CA VAL A 17 10.61 3.01 10.29
C VAL A 17 10.06 2.30 11.52
N LEU A 18 10.61 1.15 11.87
CA LEU A 18 10.18 0.41 13.06
C LEU A 18 10.43 1.22 14.33
N ALA A 19 11.59 1.85 14.45
CA ALA A 19 11.91 2.72 15.58
C ALA A 19 10.94 3.92 15.66
N ALA A 20 10.57 4.50 14.52
CA ALA A 20 9.61 5.60 14.46
C ALA A 20 8.23 5.17 14.94
N MET A 21 7.75 4.00 14.54
CA MET A 21 6.47 3.46 15.01
C MET A 21 6.47 3.23 16.52
N LYS A 22 7.53 2.64 17.04
CA LYS A 22 7.68 2.41 18.48
C LYS A 22 7.77 3.73 19.25
N GLY A 23 8.55 4.67 18.75
CA GLY A 23 8.73 5.98 19.36
C GLY A 23 7.45 6.82 19.40
N ARG A 24 6.59 6.64 18.39
CA ARG A 24 5.28 7.29 18.33
C ARG A 24 4.20 6.56 19.13
N GLY A 25 4.53 5.40 19.69
CA GLY A 25 3.56 4.61 20.46
C GLY A 25 2.46 4.01 19.60
N ALA A 26 2.75 3.67 18.36
CA ALA A 26 1.77 3.11 17.41
C ALA A 26 1.46 1.64 17.71
N TYR A 27 1.00 1.35 18.91
CA TYR A 27 0.66 0.01 19.36
C TYR A 27 -0.85 -0.18 19.37
N GLY A 28 -1.34 -1.05 18.49
CA GLY A 28 -2.76 -1.35 18.35
C GLY A 28 -3.48 -0.35 17.46
N ARG A 29 -4.68 -0.75 16.98
CA ARG A 29 -5.49 0.06 16.06
C ARG A 29 -5.83 1.43 16.64
N ALA A 30 -6.16 1.50 17.93
CA ALA A 30 -6.58 2.73 18.58
C ALA A 30 -5.48 3.80 18.59
N LYS A 31 -4.23 3.41 18.40
CA LYS A 31 -3.07 4.30 18.41
C LYS A 31 -2.38 4.35 17.04
N ALA A 32 -3.11 4.09 15.97
CA ALA A 32 -2.57 4.18 14.61
C ALA A 32 -2.05 5.59 14.32
N VAL A 33 -0.92 5.66 13.62
CA VAL A 33 -0.25 6.91 13.24
C VAL A 33 -0.19 6.97 11.73
N THR A 34 -0.43 8.14 11.15
CA THR A 34 -0.45 8.28 9.68
C THR A 34 0.90 7.92 9.07
N GLN A 35 0.86 7.40 7.85
CA GLN A 35 2.08 7.08 7.10
C GLN A 35 2.97 8.32 6.95
N ARG A 36 2.37 9.47 6.72
CA ARG A 36 3.09 10.74 6.59
C ARG A 36 3.90 11.05 7.85
N GLU A 37 3.29 10.89 9.02
CA GLU A 37 3.96 11.15 10.29
C GLU A 37 5.09 10.15 10.56
N ILE A 38 4.86 8.88 10.27
CA ILE A 38 5.90 7.86 10.42
C ILE A 38 7.07 8.13 9.47
N ALA A 39 6.78 8.45 8.22
CA ALA A 39 7.80 8.77 7.22
C ALA A 39 8.64 9.98 7.66
N ALA A 40 8.00 11.04 8.14
CA ALA A 40 8.69 12.23 8.63
C ALA A 40 9.60 11.89 9.82
N THR A 41 9.11 11.11 10.77
CA THR A 41 9.88 10.69 11.95
C THR A 41 11.08 9.82 11.55
N ALA A 42 10.89 8.95 10.56
CA ALA A 42 11.95 8.07 10.06
C ALA A 42 12.93 8.79 9.10
N GLY A 43 12.65 10.05 8.76
CA GLY A 43 13.50 10.81 7.84
C GLY A 43 13.43 10.33 6.40
N THR A 44 12.24 9.92 5.95
CA THR A 44 12.04 9.42 4.60
C THR A 44 10.70 9.91 4.03
N ASN A 45 10.30 9.42 2.86
CA ASN A 45 9.03 9.73 2.24
C ASN A 45 8.09 8.51 2.26
N THR A 46 6.83 8.72 1.91
CA THR A 46 5.81 7.66 1.98
C THR A 46 6.09 6.51 1.02
N ARG A 47 6.69 6.76 -0.13
CA ARG A 47 7.03 5.72 -1.09
C ARG A 47 8.07 4.75 -0.52
N VAL A 48 9.13 5.31 0.05
CA VAL A 48 10.20 4.53 0.70
C VAL A 48 9.67 3.82 1.93
N LEU A 49 8.79 4.50 2.68
CA LEU A 49 8.10 3.89 3.81
C LEU A 49 7.36 2.62 3.41
N GLN A 50 6.64 2.64 2.29
CA GLN A 50 5.90 1.46 1.81
C GLN A 50 6.84 0.30 1.48
N GLU A 51 7.97 0.57 0.84
CA GLU A 51 8.99 -0.44 0.56
C GLU A 51 9.54 -1.04 1.85
N ALA A 52 9.87 -0.19 2.81
CA ALA A 52 10.38 -0.61 4.11
C ALA A 52 9.35 -1.42 4.91
N THR A 53 8.08 -1.02 4.85
CA THR A 53 6.99 -1.74 5.50
C THR A 53 6.84 -3.15 4.93
N ALA A 54 6.89 -3.29 3.61
CA ALA A 54 6.81 -4.60 2.96
C ALA A 54 7.97 -5.49 3.42
N GLU A 55 9.17 -4.94 3.56
CA GLU A 55 10.33 -5.69 4.04
C GLU A 55 10.16 -6.13 5.49
N LEU A 56 9.67 -5.24 6.36
CA LEU A 56 9.42 -5.57 7.76
C LEU A 56 8.37 -6.66 7.91
N VAL A 57 7.31 -6.62 7.11
CA VAL A 57 6.26 -7.65 7.12
C VAL A 57 6.83 -9.00 6.70
N LYS A 58 7.71 -9.04 5.70
CA LYS A 58 8.40 -10.28 5.30
C LYS A 58 9.23 -10.84 6.44
N GLN A 59 9.78 -10.00 7.29
CA GLN A 59 10.57 -10.40 8.45
C GLN A 59 9.71 -10.82 9.64
N GLY A 60 8.39 -10.74 9.51
CA GLY A 60 7.47 -11.15 10.57
C GLY A 60 7.05 -10.05 11.53
N VAL A 61 7.33 -8.78 11.21
CA VAL A 61 6.89 -7.65 12.04
C VAL A 61 5.39 -7.41 11.78
N PRO A 62 4.53 -7.40 12.82
CA PRO A 62 3.08 -7.35 12.64
C PRO A 62 2.58 -5.93 12.40
N ILE A 63 2.89 -5.36 11.25
CA ILE A 63 2.45 -4.03 10.84
C ILE A 63 1.11 -4.15 10.12
N ALA A 64 0.13 -3.37 10.54
CA ALA A 64 -1.18 -3.28 9.91
C ALA A 64 -1.53 -1.83 9.63
N THR A 65 -2.51 -1.60 8.76
CA THR A 65 -3.01 -0.28 8.45
C THR A 65 -4.51 -0.24 8.65
N THR A 66 -5.04 0.95 8.92
CA THR A 66 -6.48 1.16 9.06
C THR A 66 -6.89 2.46 8.37
N CYS A 67 -8.08 2.45 7.79
CA CYS A 67 -8.73 3.65 7.25
C CYS A 67 -9.72 4.25 8.24
N GLY A 68 -9.84 3.63 9.44
CA GLY A 68 -10.76 4.08 10.48
C GLY A 68 -10.27 5.34 11.18
N SER A 69 -10.72 5.54 12.39
CA SER A 69 -10.32 6.69 13.20
C SER A 69 -9.64 6.19 14.48
N PRO A 70 -8.34 6.47 14.66
CA PRO A 70 -7.44 7.21 13.76
C PRO A 70 -7.01 6.39 12.54
N PRO A 71 -6.79 7.01 11.38
CA PRO A 71 -6.23 6.32 10.22
C PRO A 71 -4.72 6.15 10.35
N GLY A 72 -4.16 5.18 9.66
CA GLY A 72 -2.72 5.03 9.56
C GLY A 72 -2.22 3.62 9.83
N MET A 73 -0.96 3.55 10.27
CA MET A 73 -0.23 2.31 10.54
C MET A 73 -0.13 2.05 12.03
N PHE A 74 -0.12 0.78 12.40
CA PHE A 74 0.09 0.39 13.79
C PHE A 74 0.77 -0.97 13.87
N LEU A 75 1.40 -1.24 15.00
CA LEU A 75 1.92 -2.57 15.35
C LEU A 75 0.77 -3.33 16.01
N ALA A 76 0.33 -4.42 15.39
CA ALA A 76 -0.76 -5.22 15.92
C ALA A 76 -0.35 -5.82 17.27
N GLN A 77 -1.25 -5.74 18.23
CA GLN A 77 -1.02 -6.23 19.60
C GLN A 77 -1.71 -7.58 19.84
N THR A 78 -2.65 -7.95 18.98
CA THR A 78 -3.42 -9.18 19.13
C THR A 78 -3.52 -9.90 17.79
N VAL A 79 -3.73 -11.22 17.84
CA VAL A 79 -3.99 -12.02 16.64
C VAL A 79 -5.27 -11.55 15.95
N THR A 80 -6.26 -11.10 16.72
CA THR A 80 -7.52 -10.58 16.19
C THR A 80 -7.27 -9.38 15.27
N GLU A 81 -6.42 -8.44 15.68
CA GLU A 81 -6.06 -7.28 14.85
C GLU A 81 -5.40 -7.71 13.53
N LEU A 82 -4.51 -8.69 13.59
CA LEU A 82 -3.87 -9.23 12.37
C LEU A 82 -4.88 -9.95 11.47
N GLN A 83 -5.80 -10.71 12.04
CA GLN A 83 -6.84 -11.40 11.29
C GLN A 83 -7.76 -10.41 10.60
N GLU A 84 -8.21 -9.38 11.29
CA GLU A 84 -9.03 -8.32 10.71
C GLU A 84 -8.32 -7.62 9.56
N TYR A 85 -7.04 -7.33 9.71
CA TYR A 85 -6.25 -6.71 8.66
C TYR A 85 -6.09 -7.64 7.45
N SER A 86 -5.84 -8.93 7.70
CA SER A 86 -5.74 -9.94 6.66
C SER A 86 -7.03 -10.03 5.84
N GLU A 87 -8.19 -10.00 6.51
CA GLU A 87 -9.49 -10.01 5.85
C GLU A 87 -9.70 -8.75 5.00
N GLN A 88 -9.31 -7.59 5.50
CA GLN A 88 -9.39 -6.33 4.76
C GLN A 88 -8.49 -6.36 3.52
N LEU A 89 -7.28 -6.87 3.64
CA LEU A 89 -6.36 -7.03 2.51
C LEU A 89 -6.94 -7.98 1.47
N HIS A 90 -7.49 -9.10 1.91
CA HIS A 90 -8.11 -10.08 1.01
C HIS A 90 -9.27 -9.45 0.23
N ALA A 91 -10.16 -8.75 0.92
CA ALA A 91 -11.28 -8.06 0.29
C ALA A 91 -10.81 -7.03 -0.74
N ARG A 92 -9.75 -6.29 -0.43
CA ARG A 92 -9.15 -5.31 -1.34
C ARG A 92 -8.56 -5.98 -2.58
N ILE A 93 -7.85 -7.08 -2.40
CA ILE A 93 -7.25 -7.84 -3.51
C ILE A 93 -8.35 -8.38 -4.42
N VAL A 94 -9.40 -8.98 -3.86
CA VAL A 94 -10.54 -9.49 -4.62
C VAL A 94 -11.22 -8.35 -5.38
N GLY A 95 -11.49 -7.23 -4.70
CA GLY A 95 -12.11 -6.07 -5.33
C GLY A 95 -11.27 -5.51 -6.47
N ASN A 96 -9.96 -5.45 -6.29
CA ASN A 96 -9.05 -4.98 -7.34
C ASN A 96 -8.97 -5.96 -8.51
N ALA A 97 -9.03 -7.27 -8.25
CA ALA A 97 -9.06 -8.28 -9.31
C ALA A 97 -10.32 -8.17 -10.17
N VAL A 98 -11.47 -7.96 -9.55
CA VAL A 98 -12.75 -7.74 -10.25
C VAL A 98 -12.67 -6.46 -11.09
N ARG A 99 -12.14 -5.39 -10.52
CA ARG A 99 -11.97 -4.11 -11.23
C ARG A 99 -11.03 -4.26 -12.43
N LEU A 100 -9.91 -4.96 -12.25
CA LEU A 100 -8.96 -5.21 -13.32
C LEU A 100 -9.59 -5.97 -14.48
N LYS A 101 -10.40 -6.99 -14.18
CA LYS A 101 -11.13 -7.76 -15.19
C LYS A 101 -12.07 -6.86 -15.99
N GLY A 102 -12.79 -5.97 -15.31
CA GLY A 102 -13.67 -5.00 -15.95
C GLY A 102 -12.93 -4.03 -16.85
N VAL A 103 -11.80 -3.49 -16.38
CA VAL A 103 -10.97 -2.57 -17.16
C VAL A 103 -10.40 -3.27 -18.41
N ARG A 104 -9.93 -4.49 -18.26
CA ARG A 104 -9.41 -5.27 -19.42
C ARG A 104 -10.49 -5.51 -20.47
N LYS A 105 -11.72 -5.79 -20.03
CA LYS A 105 -12.85 -5.93 -20.93
C LYS A 105 -13.13 -4.64 -21.69
N MET A 106 -13.17 -3.50 -20.99
CA MET A 106 -13.34 -2.20 -21.61
C MET A 106 -12.23 -1.89 -22.62
N CYS A 107 -10.98 -2.20 -22.28
CA CYS A 107 -9.86 -2.00 -23.22
C CYS A 107 -10.08 -2.75 -24.52
N ARG A 108 -10.50 -4.02 -24.45
CA ARG A 108 -10.76 -4.81 -25.65
C ARG A 108 -11.87 -4.21 -26.51
N GLU A 109 -12.98 -3.84 -25.86
CA GLU A 109 -14.14 -3.28 -26.56
C GLU A 109 -13.79 -1.95 -27.27
N TRP A 110 -13.07 -1.07 -26.58
CA TRP A 110 -12.66 0.20 -27.17
C TRP A 110 -11.64 0.04 -28.27
N LEU A 111 -10.68 -0.89 -28.14
CA LEU A 111 -9.73 -1.19 -29.19
C LEU A 111 -10.41 -1.72 -30.45
N GLU A 112 -11.42 -2.57 -30.29
CA GLU A 112 -12.22 -3.06 -31.43
C GLU A 112 -12.93 -1.93 -32.14
N ARG A 113 -13.54 -0.99 -31.40
CA ARG A 113 -14.18 0.20 -31.97
C ARG A 113 -13.19 1.07 -32.73
N MET A 114 -12.02 1.30 -32.16
CA MET A 114 -10.97 2.10 -32.81
C MET A 114 -10.45 1.44 -34.09
N ALA A 115 -10.37 0.13 -34.12
CA ALA A 115 -9.94 -0.61 -35.31
C ALA A 115 -10.94 -0.46 -36.47
N VAL A 116 -12.22 -0.30 -36.17
CA VAL A 116 -13.29 -0.15 -37.18
C VAL A 116 -13.38 1.29 -37.67
N GLU A 117 -13.08 2.27 -36.83
CA GLU A 117 -13.20 3.68 -37.19
C GLU A 117 -11.95 4.20 -37.91
N PRO A 118 -12.12 4.80 -39.09
CA PRO A 118 -10.98 5.41 -39.78
C PRO A 118 -10.51 6.65 -39.02
N GLY A 119 -9.22 6.82 -38.92
CA GLY A 119 -8.64 8.03 -38.37
C GLY A 119 -8.10 7.94 -36.95
N GLY A 120 -8.12 6.77 -36.32
CA GLY A 120 -7.31 6.53 -35.17
C GLY A 120 -7.97 6.75 -33.80
N GLN A 121 -7.23 7.32 -32.88
CA GLN A 121 -7.62 7.35 -31.47
C GLN A 121 -8.75 8.34 -31.18
N ARG A 122 -9.69 7.89 -30.36
CA ARG A 122 -10.78 8.73 -29.86
C ARG A 122 -10.70 8.87 -28.36
N ARG A 123 -11.21 9.98 -27.88
CA ARG A 123 -11.41 10.14 -26.44
C ARG A 123 -12.54 9.24 -25.98
N LEU A 124 -12.38 8.59 -24.84
CA LEU A 124 -13.40 7.72 -24.25
C LEU A 124 -14.62 8.51 -23.78
N PHE A 125 -14.39 9.74 -23.31
CA PHE A 125 -15.44 10.69 -23.01
C PHE A 125 -15.22 11.97 -23.82
N VAL A 126 -16.29 12.45 -24.42
CA VAL A 126 -16.28 13.67 -25.22
C VAL A 126 -17.00 14.77 -24.48
#